data_841b69ff1a2bc0566428bf9f7eefc3aa
#
_entry.id   841b69ff1a2bc0566428bf9f7eefc3aa
#
_cell.length_a   1.000
_cell.length_b   1.000
_cell.length_c   1.000
_cell.angle_alpha   90.00
_cell.angle_beta   90.00
_cell.angle_gamma   90.00
#
_symmetry.space_group_name_H-M   'P 1'
#
loop_
_entity.id
_entity.type
_entity.pdbx_description
1 polymer ?
#
loop_
_entity_poly.entity_id
_entity_poly.type
_entity_poly.pdbx_seq_one_letter_code
_entity_poly.pdbx_strand_id
1 'polypeptide(L)'
;MIAHQDMSSKEGIDMNESMAEKLKRKLNGKSIIAMLVFGAIILVFVFFGMHGQMGGGVGSVARVNNTLISLADFQQEENRVEQYYKNLFGDQMDFGSQRQLLRQQAIENLVRSELVSQAAARNGIMATDAEVRDFIVRDIPFFQDNGIFQREYYSRYLENTRMTPANFEGKVRKDIVNVRTRQMFETVSVPTATELSKLQQAKAHKINVQFVKIDSAALEKTLGKEAYEADLKTLEDALVAKDEATVNAALKKMKLNWEETGMTDLSVDSFPKITSNVANEAIFELKKAEPMLARLVRDGNNKFILKLKDSKVEPVASLEALSSEMLQKRRGDGMFEAWVNQFRDKSHVSMNQQVLSM
;
A
#
# COMPACT_ATOMS: atom_id res chain seq x y z
N MET A 1 -8.89 74.32 -52.49
CA MET A 1 -7.82 73.30 -52.62
C MET A 1 -6.74 73.69 -51.70
N ILE A 2 -6.30 72.78 -50.84
CA ILE A 2 -5.15 72.87 -49.90
C ILE A 2 -5.52 73.35 -48.50
N ALA A 3 -5.18 72.46 -47.58
CA ALA A 3 -4.71 72.51 -46.23
C ALA A 3 -5.71 72.00 -45.18
N HIS A 4 -5.68 70.71 -44.97
CA HIS A 4 -6.05 70.06 -43.71
C HIS A 4 -5.05 68.92 -43.45
N GLN A 5 -3.95 69.25 -42.82
CA GLN A 5 -3.05 68.31 -42.15
C GLN A 5 -2.13 69.16 -41.25
N ASP A 6 -2.41 69.15 -39.98
CA ASP A 6 -1.38 69.29 -38.94
C ASP A 6 -2.01 69.77 -37.59
N MET A 7 -2.91 68.97 -37.01
CA MET A 7 -3.39 69.27 -35.64
C MET A 7 -3.53 68.06 -34.72
N SER A 8 -3.10 66.86 -35.18
CA SER A 8 -3.27 65.64 -34.37
C SER A 8 -2.02 65.19 -33.53
N SER A 9 -0.84 65.77 -33.76
CA SER A 9 0.39 65.34 -33.10
C SER A 9 0.81 66.18 -31.89
N LYS A 10 0.21 67.30 -31.63
CA LYS A 10 0.54 68.16 -30.49
C LYS A 10 -0.31 67.90 -29.23
N GLU A 11 -1.52 67.42 -29.34
CA GLU A 11 -2.35 67.12 -28.16
C GLU A 11 -1.97 65.81 -27.42
N GLY A 12 -1.37 64.84 -28.10
CA GLY A 12 -0.92 63.56 -27.47
C GLY A 12 0.31 63.71 -26.61
N ILE A 13 1.18 64.70 -26.89
CA ILE A 13 2.46 64.90 -26.14
C ILE A 13 2.22 65.70 -24.85
N ASP A 14 1.35 66.67 -24.88
CA ASP A 14 1.00 67.48 -23.69
C ASP A 14 0.22 66.67 -22.61
N MET A 15 -0.58 65.68 -22.97
CA MET A 15 -1.32 64.87 -22.03
C MET A 15 -0.44 63.88 -21.25
N ASN A 16 0.63 63.39 -21.90
CA ASN A 16 1.58 62.45 -21.26
C ASN A 16 2.57 63.19 -20.32
N GLU A 17 3.01 64.42 -20.64
CA GLU A 17 3.79 65.23 -19.69
C GLU A 17 2.99 65.67 -18.49
N SER A 18 1.72 66.00 -18.64
CA SER A 18 0.85 66.41 -17.51
C SER A 18 0.54 65.26 -16.53
N MET A 19 0.51 64.02 -17.02
CA MET A 19 0.37 62.82 -16.15
C MET A 19 1.63 62.51 -15.39
N ALA A 20 2.81 62.61 -16.04
CA ALA A 20 4.09 62.42 -15.40
C ALA A 20 4.41 63.46 -14.30
N GLU A 21 4.02 64.73 -14.55
CA GLU A 21 4.12 65.78 -13.51
C GLU A 21 3.15 65.58 -12.37
N LYS A 22 1.90 65.16 -12.63
CA LYS A 22 0.93 64.84 -11.58
C LYS A 22 1.34 63.61 -10.73
N LEU A 23 2.00 62.62 -11.30
CA LEU A 23 2.61 61.52 -10.54
C LEU A 23 3.79 61.94 -9.69
N LYS A 24 4.68 62.79 -10.19
CA LYS A 24 5.82 63.34 -9.43
C LYS A 24 5.39 64.22 -8.24
N ARG A 25 4.29 64.92 -8.35
CA ARG A 25 3.77 65.81 -7.30
C ARG A 25 3.00 65.09 -6.18
N LYS A 26 2.60 63.84 -6.38
CA LYS A 26 1.92 63.00 -5.37
C LYS A 26 2.87 62.04 -4.60
N LEU A 27 4.10 61.93 -5.02
CA LEU A 27 5.10 61.11 -4.35
C LEU A 27 5.79 61.93 -3.23
N ASN A 28 5.07 62.14 -2.14
CA ASN A 28 5.65 62.61 -0.88
C ASN A 28 6.59 61.51 -0.36
N GLY A 29 7.75 61.90 0.23
CA GLY A 29 8.73 60.96 0.75
C GLY A 29 8.14 59.88 1.66
N LYS A 30 7.04 60.22 2.36
CA LYS A 30 6.26 59.25 3.16
C LYS A 30 5.52 58.19 2.30
N SER A 31 5.13 58.56 1.08
CA SER A 31 4.44 57.63 0.14
C SER A 31 5.42 56.67 -0.51
N ILE A 32 6.65 57.09 -0.76
CA ILE A 32 7.74 56.25 -1.28
C ILE A 32 8.17 55.23 -0.23
N ILE A 33 8.31 55.63 1.02
CA ILE A 33 8.62 54.76 2.13
C ILE A 33 7.48 53.72 2.33
N ALA A 34 6.22 54.15 2.30
CA ALA A 34 5.07 53.22 2.38
C ALA A 34 5.07 52.23 1.20
N MET A 35 5.37 52.65 -0.01
CA MET A 35 5.44 51.79 -1.18
C MET A 35 6.61 50.78 -1.12
N LEU A 36 7.76 51.20 -0.56
CA LEU A 36 8.91 50.32 -0.29
C LEU A 36 8.59 49.29 0.81
N VAL A 37 7.92 49.72 1.89
CA VAL A 37 7.50 48.79 2.96
C VAL A 37 6.44 47.81 2.45
N PHE A 38 5.42 48.27 1.71
CA PHE A 38 4.43 47.39 1.10
C PHE A 38 5.06 46.44 0.06
N GLY A 39 5.98 46.96 -0.78
CA GLY A 39 6.73 46.15 -1.73
C GLY A 39 7.60 45.10 -1.03
N ALA A 40 8.25 45.44 0.07
CA ALA A 40 9.03 44.50 0.88
C ALA A 40 8.11 43.43 1.56
N ILE A 41 6.94 43.84 2.04
CA ILE A 41 5.94 42.91 2.61
C ILE A 41 5.43 41.97 1.52
N ILE A 42 5.06 42.47 0.33
CA ILE A 42 4.64 41.63 -0.79
C ILE A 42 5.77 40.70 -1.23
N LEU A 43 7.02 41.16 -1.26
CA LEU A 43 8.18 40.37 -1.61
C LEU A 43 8.44 39.27 -0.57
N VAL A 44 8.27 39.54 0.72
CA VAL A 44 8.31 38.56 1.78
C VAL A 44 7.20 37.53 1.60
N PHE A 45 5.96 37.95 1.32
CA PHE A 45 4.85 37.01 1.08
C PHE A 45 5.04 36.18 -0.21
N VAL A 46 5.58 36.76 -1.27
CA VAL A 46 5.89 36.04 -2.49
C VAL A 46 7.04 35.06 -2.27
N PHE A 47 8.12 35.46 -1.57
CA PHE A 47 9.23 34.55 -1.29
C PHE A 47 8.87 33.49 -0.25
N PHE A 48 8.16 33.81 0.83
CA PHE A 48 7.71 32.82 1.80
C PHE A 48 6.51 32.00 1.28
N GLY A 49 5.60 32.60 0.51
CA GLY A 49 4.48 31.88 -0.11
C GLY A 49 4.91 30.93 -1.22
N MET A 50 5.94 31.28 -2.02
CA MET A 50 6.48 30.39 -3.06
C MET A 50 7.40 29.29 -2.51
N HIS A 51 8.11 29.52 -1.40
CA HIS A 51 8.89 28.46 -0.75
C HIS A 51 8.01 27.43 -0.03
N GLY A 52 6.79 27.79 0.38
CA GLY A 52 5.79 26.85 0.89
C GLY A 52 5.27 25.86 -0.17
N GLN A 53 5.51 26.11 -1.44
CA GLN A 53 5.03 25.27 -2.55
C GLN A 53 6.13 24.42 -3.22
N MET A 54 7.43 24.72 -2.96
CA MET A 54 8.56 23.98 -3.55
C MET A 54 9.39 23.13 -2.57
N GLY A 55 9.20 23.30 -1.26
CA GLY A 55 9.78 22.40 -0.26
C GLY A 55 8.67 21.85 0.60
N GLY A 56 8.63 20.54 0.88
CA GLY A 56 7.61 19.87 1.67
C GLY A 56 7.13 20.75 2.82
N GLY A 57 5.97 21.40 2.63
CA GLY A 57 5.47 22.38 3.56
C GLY A 57 5.19 21.74 4.92
N VAL A 58 5.28 22.53 5.98
CA VAL A 58 5.01 22.21 7.40
C VAL A 58 3.63 21.56 7.67
N GLY A 59 3.03 20.89 6.69
CA GLY A 59 1.71 20.26 6.75
C GLY A 59 1.52 19.09 5.78
N SER A 60 2.57 18.65 5.06
CA SER A 60 2.45 17.47 4.18
C SER A 60 3.38 16.34 4.63
N VAL A 61 2.85 15.11 4.65
CA VAL A 61 3.57 13.90 5.06
C VAL A 61 4.15 13.15 3.87
N ALA A 62 3.56 13.30 2.70
CA ALA A 62 4.05 12.71 1.45
C ALA A 62 3.61 13.53 0.24
N ARG A 63 4.22 13.22 -0.90
CA ARG A 63 3.84 13.72 -2.22
C ARG A 63 3.80 12.55 -3.20
N VAL A 64 2.75 12.51 -4.01
CA VAL A 64 2.60 11.56 -5.12
C VAL A 64 2.46 12.37 -6.39
N ASN A 65 3.48 12.42 -7.22
CA ASN A 65 3.60 13.31 -8.38
C ASN A 65 3.38 14.79 -7.94
N ASN A 66 2.28 15.42 -8.38
CA ASN A 66 1.95 16.80 -8.02
C ASN A 66 0.99 16.93 -6.83
N THR A 67 0.47 15.82 -6.30
CA THR A 67 -0.49 15.81 -5.20
C THR A 67 0.21 15.69 -3.86
N LEU A 68 -0.09 16.59 -2.94
CA LEU A 68 0.38 16.55 -1.55
C LEU A 68 -0.62 15.76 -0.69
N ILE A 69 -0.09 14.90 0.16
CA ILE A 69 -0.83 14.22 1.23
C ILE A 69 -0.66 15.03 2.50
N SER A 70 -1.76 15.53 3.04
CA SER A 70 -1.75 16.43 4.19
C SER A 70 -1.49 15.69 5.50
N LEU A 71 -0.98 16.41 6.52
CA LEU A 71 -0.85 15.88 7.87
C LEU A 71 -2.21 15.50 8.47
N ALA A 72 -3.27 16.27 8.14
CA ALA A 72 -4.62 15.98 8.62
C ALA A 72 -5.16 14.64 8.07
N ASP A 73 -4.96 14.37 6.77
CA ASP A 73 -5.32 13.08 6.18
C ASP A 73 -4.52 11.93 6.79
N PHE A 74 -3.24 12.16 7.06
CA PHE A 74 -2.39 11.17 7.70
C PHE A 74 -2.86 10.84 9.12
N GLN A 75 -3.16 11.84 9.95
CA GLN A 75 -3.67 11.61 11.31
C GLN A 75 -5.00 10.86 11.30
N GLN A 76 -5.88 11.18 10.35
CA GLN A 76 -7.14 10.48 10.21
C GLN A 76 -6.93 9.01 9.82
N GLU A 77 -6.01 8.74 8.88
CA GLU A 77 -5.68 7.39 8.46
C GLU A 77 -4.95 6.60 9.56
N GLU A 78 -4.03 7.24 10.31
CA GLU A 78 -3.37 6.65 11.47
C GLU A 78 -4.40 6.17 12.50
N ASN A 79 -5.37 7.03 12.85
CA ASN A 79 -6.47 6.65 13.74
C ASN A 79 -7.31 5.49 13.19
N ARG A 80 -7.58 5.46 11.87
CA ARG A 80 -8.33 4.39 11.22
C ARG A 80 -7.58 3.05 11.29
N VAL A 81 -6.28 3.07 11.03
CA VAL A 81 -5.42 1.89 11.11
C VAL A 81 -5.36 1.39 12.56
N GLU A 82 -5.18 2.28 13.53
CA GLU A 82 -5.16 1.93 14.96
C GLU A 82 -6.49 1.30 15.40
N GLN A 83 -7.63 1.87 15.03
CA GLN A 83 -8.94 1.32 15.34
C GLN A 83 -9.15 -0.07 14.70
N TYR A 84 -8.71 -0.25 13.47
CA TYR A 84 -8.78 -1.55 12.80
C TYR A 84 -8.02 -2.64 13.57
N TYR A 85 -6.80 -2.34 14.00
CA TYR A 85 -5.99 -3.29 14.78
C TYR A 85 -6.55 -3.49 16.20
N LYS A 86 -7.09 -2.45 16.84
CA LYS A 86 -7.82 -2.61 18.11
C LYS A 86 -9.01 -3.55 18.00
N ASN A 87 -9.78 -3.44 16.93
CA ASN A 87 -10.92 -4.33 16.69
C ASN A 87 -10.51 -5.79 16.42
N LEU A 88 -9.33 -6.02 15.81
CA LEU A 88 -8.83 -7.37 15.52
C LEU A 88 -8.19 -8.05 16.73
N PHE A 89 -7.39 -7.33 17.50
CA PHE A 89 -6.51 -7.88 18.53
C PHE A 89 -6.92 -7.48 19.96
N GLY A 90 -7.93 -6.61 20.11
CA GLY A 90 -8.35 -6.07 21.40
C GLY A 90 -7.24 -5.23 22.06
N ASP A 91 -7.35 -5.06 23.37
CA ASP A 91 -6.40 -4.28 24.18
C ASP A 91 -5.08 -5.02 24.47
N GLN A 92 -4.91 -6.23 23.95
CA GLN A 92 -3.69 -7.04 24.17
C GLN A 92 -2.48 -6.57 23.36
N MET A 93 -2.70 -5.71 22.37
CA MET A 93 -1.63 -5.19 21.53
C MET A 93 -0.98 -3.95 22.14
N ASP A 94 0.33 -3.98 22.35
CA ASP A 94 1.08 -2.79 22.75
C ASP A 94 1.26 -1.84 21.54
N PHE A 95 0.31 -0.93 21.39
CA PHE A 95 0.33 0.08 20.33
C PHE A 95 1.50 1.07 20.47
N GLY A 96 2.07 1.21 21.67
CA GLY A 96 3.23 2.07 21.91
C GLY A 96 4.47 1.59 21.17
N SER A 97 4.79 0.31 21.29
CA SER A 97 5.95 -0.30 20.63
C SER A 97 5.78 -0.45 19.12
N GLN A 98 4.53 -0.50 18.63
CA GLN A 98 4.22 -0.72 17.22
C GLN A 98 3.76 0.55 16.48
N ARG A 99 3.73 1.70 17.15
CA ARG A 99 3.25 2.97 16.57
C ARG A 99 3.94 3.31 15.24
N GLN A 100 5.24 3.12 15.14
CA GLN A 100 5.98 3.40 13.92
C GLN A 100 5.50 2.53 12.75
N LEU A 101 5.20 1.25 12.99
CA LEU A 101 4.65 0.35 11.98
C LEU A 101 3.26 0.80 11.52
N LEU A 102 2.39 1.18 12.47
CA LEU A 102 1.04 1.66 12.16
C LEU A 102 1.08 2.96 11.34
N ARG A 103 2.00 3.87 11.67
CA ARG A 103 2.23 5.12 10.92
C ARG A 103 2.73 4.85 9.51
N GLN A 104 3.66 3.91 9.37
CA GLN A 104 4.14 3.50 8.05
C GLN A 104 3.01 2.88 7.22
N GLN A 105 2.17 2.05 7.82
CA GLN A 105 0.98 1.50 7.16
C GLN A 105 0.01 2.59 6.73
N ALA A 106 -0.25 3.56 7.59
CA ALA A 106 -1.16 4.67 7.28
C ALA A 106 -0.67 5.51 6.09
N ILE A 107 0.63 5.84 6.04
CA ILE A 107 1.16 6.62 4.92
C ILE A 107 1.19 5.81 3.62
N GLU A 108 1.52 4.52 3.68
CA GLU A 108 1.47 3.64 2.50
C GLU A 108 0.03 3.49 1.96
N ASN A 109 -0.97 3.40 2.83
CA ASN A 109 -2.37 3.37 2.43
C ASN A 109 -2.76 4.64 1.66
N LEU A 110 -2.38 5.82 2.16
CA LEU A 110 -2.68 7.09 1.53
C LEU A 110 -1.95 7.27 0.19
N VAL A 111 -0.65 6.94 0.14
CA VAL A 111 0.14 6.97 -1.09
C VAL A 111 -0.47 6.03 -2.12
N ARG A 112 -0.82 4.82 -1.71
CA ARG A 112 -1.46 3.83 -2.58
C ARG A 112 -2.81 4.30 -3.10
N SER A 113 -3.68 4.82 -2.23
CA SER A 113 -4.98 5.37 -2.61
C SER A 113 -4.85 6.49 -3.64
N GLU A 114 -3.88 7.39 -3.46
CA GLU A 114 -3.61 8.46 -4.41
C GLU A 114 -3.07 7.94 -5.74
N LEU A 115 -2.15 6.95 -5.72
CA LEU A 115 -1.64 6.29 -6.94
C LEU A 115 -2.77 5.65 -7.73
N VAL A 116 -3.66 4.90 -7.07
CA VAL A 116 -4.82 4.27 -7.72
C VAL A 116 -5.74 5.33 -8.32
N SER A 117 -6.04 6.41 -7.58
CA SER A 117 -6.88 7.50 -8.05
C SER A 117 -6.32 8.17 -9.30
N GLN A 118 -5.00 8.47 -9.32
CA GLN A 118 -4.34 9.07 -10.47
C GLN A 118 -4.27 8.12 -11.67
N ALA A 119 -3.97 6.84 -11.44
CA ALA A 119 -3.92 5.83 -12.48
C ALA A 119 -5.32 5.59 -13.07
N ALA A 120 -6.36 5.53 -12.24
CA ALA A 120 -7.75 5.41 -12.65
C ALA A 120 -8.18 6.60 -13.52
N ALA A 121 -7.89 7.83 -13.08
CA ALA A 121 -8.20 9.04 -13.83
C ALA A 121 -7.55 9.05 -15.23
N ARG A 122 -6.28 8.61 -15.35
CA ARG A 122 -5.59 8.47 -16.65
C ARG A 122 -6.26 7.47 -17.58
N ASN A 123 -6.96 6.49 -17.02
CA ASN A 123 -7.70 5.46 -17.78
C ASN A 123 -9.20 5.79 -17.92
N GLY A 124 -9.63 7.03 -17.58
CA GLY A 124 -11.02 7.46 -17.70
C GLY A 124 -11.97 6.88 -16.64
N ILE A 125 -11.44 6.25 -15.58
CA ILE A 125 -12.25 5.74 -14.47
C ILE A 125 -12.51 6.88 -13.50
N MET A 126 -13.75 7.35 -13.46
CA MET A 126 -14.17 8.50 -12.66
C MET A 126 -15.49 8.18 -11.94
N ALA A 127 -15.79 8.95 -10.89
CA ALA A 127 -17.11 8.96 -10.26
C ALA A 127 -17.79 10.32 -10.49
N THR A 128 -19.04 10.29 -10.88
CA THR A 128 -19.87 11.49 -11.10
C THR A 128 -20.36 12.09 -9.79
N ASP A 129 -20.76 13.35 -9.82
CA ASP A 129 -21.35 14.02 -8.64
C ASP A 129 -22.62 13.32 -8.14
N ALA A 130 -23.41 12.77 -9.07
CA ALA A 130 -24.61 12.00 -8.72
C ALA A 130 -24.25 10.72 -7.95
N GLU A 131 -23.24 9.97 -8.40
CA GLU A 131 -22.77 8.77 -7.70
C GLU A 131 -22.21 9.09 -6.32
N VAL A 132 -21.43 10.18 -6.18
CA VAL A 132 -20.91 10.62 -4.88
C VAL A 132 -22.06 10.96 -3.92
N ARG A 133 -23.04 11.73 -4.39
CA ARG A 133 -24.23 12.07 -3.60
C ARG A 133 -25.00 10.82 -3.19
N ASP A 134 -25.27 9.93 -4.15
CA ASP A 134 -26.04 8.71 -3.90
C ASP A 134 -25.32 7.80 -2.90
N PHE A 135 -24.00 7.68 -3.00
CA PHE A 135 -23.18 6.95 -2.04
C PHE A 135 -23.28 7.55 -0.63
N ILE A 136 -23.15 8.88 -0.49
CA ILE A 136 -23.26 9.57 0.81
C ILE A 136 -24.63 9.33 1.45
N VAL A 137 -25.68 9.38 0.64
CA VAL A 137 -27.07 9.30 1.13
C VAL A 137 -27.48 7.85 1.43
N ARG A 138 -27.01 6.86 0.63
CA ARG A 138 -27.52 5.48 0.69
C ARG A 138 -26.55 4.49 1.31
N ASP A 139 -25.25 4.71 1.15
CA ASP A 139 -24.25 3.68 1.44
C ASP A 139 -23.41 3.98 2.69
N ILE A 140 -23.60 5.16 3.33
CA ILE A 140 -22.95 5.49 4.60
C ILE A 140 -23.96 5.37 5.74
N PRO A 141 -23.96 4.24 6.49
CA PRO A 141 -24.94 4.00 7.56
C PRO A 141 -24.88 5.04 8.69
N PHE A 142 -23.69 5.61 8.94
CA PHE A 142 -23.48 6.63 9.97
C PHE A 142 -24.32 7.90 9.75
N PHE A 143 -24.70 8.21 8.52
CA PHE A 143 -25.54 9.36 8.17
C PHE A 143 -27.03 9.00 8.10
N GLN A 144 -27.41 7.80 8.56
CA GLN A 144 -28.79 7.32 8.45
C GLN A 144 -29.40 7.08 9.82
N ASP A 145 -30.70 7.29 9.88
CA ASP A 145 -31.57 6.77 10.95
C ASP A 145 -32.68 5.94 10.32
N ASN A 146 -32.79 4.67 10.74
CA ASN A 146 -33.72 3.69 10.15
C ASN A 146 -33.62 3.60 8.60
N GLY A 147 -32.41 3.70 8.05
CA GLY A 147 -32.16 3.65 6.60
C GLY A 147 -32.48 4.96 5.86
N ILE A 148 -32.85 6.02 6.58
CA ILE A 148 -33.15 7.34 6.00
C ILE A 148 -32.03 8.31 6.31
N PHE A 149 -31.48 8.95 5.28
CA PHE A 149 -30.41 9.93 5.42
C PHE A 149 -30.83 11.12 6.31
N GLN A 150 -29.99 11.44 7.30
CA GLN A 150 -30.16 12.56 8.21
C GLN A 150 -29.11 13.65 7.91
N ARG A 151 -29.58 14.76 7.37
CA ARG A 151 -28.71 15.91 7.06
C ARG A 151 -27.97 16.43 8.30
N GLU A 152 -28.59 16.33 9.46
CA GLU A 152 -28.01 16.77 10.73
C GLU A 152 -26.77 15.94 11.09
N TYR A 153 -26.81 14.60 10.90
CA TYR A 153 -25.68 13.72 11.18
C TYR A 153 -24.52 14.04 10.25
N TYR A 154 -24.81 14.26 8.95
CA TYR A 154 -23.82 14.67 7.98
C TYR A 154 -23.18 16.02 8.36
N SER A 155 -23.97 17.06 8.70
CA SER A 155 -23.46 18.37 9.09
C SER A 155 -22.60 18.30 10.35
N ARG A 156 -23.06 17.58 11.38
CA ARG A 156 -22.32 17.37 12.62
C ARG A 156 -20.99 16.62 12.39
N TYR A 157 -20.98 15.66 11.49
CA TYR A 157 -19.76 14.96 11.10
C TYR A 157 -18.75 15.93 10.46
N LEU A 158 -19.18 16.77 9.53
CA LEU A 158 -18.31 17.75 8.89
C LEU A 158 -17.73 18.75 9.90
N GLU A 159 -18.56 19.24 10.82
CA GLU A 159 -18.13 20.15 11.89
C GLU A 159 -17.09 19.48 12.80
N ASN A 160 -17.35 18.27 13.27
CA ASN A 160 -16.44 17.51 14.15
C ASN A 160 -15.10 17.19 13.48
N THR A 161 -15.13 16.89 12.18
CA THR A 161 -13.92 16.58 11.40
C THR A 161 -13.27 17.82 10.79
N ARG A 162 -13.88 19.01 10.95
CA ARG A 162 -13.44 20.28 10.36
C ARG A 162 -13.27 20.20 8.85
N MET A 163 -14.13 19.42 8.20
CA MET A 163 -14.14 19.28 6.74
C MET A 163 -15.19 20.16 6.10
N THR A 164 -14.87 20.68 4.91
CA THR A 164 -15.90 21.25 4.04
C THR A 164 -16.62 20.13 3.27
N PRO A 165 -17.89 20.35 2.84
CA PRO A 165 -18.59 19.39 1.97
C PRO A 165 -17.74 18.99 0.75
N ALA A 166 -17.12 19.94 0.06
CA ALA A 166 -16.29 19.69 -1.11
C ALA A 166 -15.10 18.77 -0.82
N ASN A 167 -14.43 18.95 0.34
CA ASN A 167 -13.33 18.10 0.74
C ASN A 167 -13.78 16.68 1.06
N PHE A 168 -14.92 16.54 1.76
CA PHE A 168 -15.49 15.24 2.09
C PHE A 168 -15.97 14.50 0.82
N GLU A 169 -16.72 15.16 -0.03
CA GLU A 169 -17.17 14.62 -1.32
C GLU A 169 -15.99 14.22 -2.22
N GLY A 170 -14.90 15.01 -2.19
CA GLY A 170 -13.65 14.66 -2.87
C GLY A 170 -13.01 13.37 -2.36
N LYS A 171 -13.05 13.11 -1.04
CA LYS A 171 -12.58 11.85 -0.44
C LYS A 171 -13.49 10.68 -0.85
N VAL A 172 -14.80 10.85 -0.72
CA VAL A 172 -15.79 9.84 -1.14
C VAL A 172 -15.62 9.50 -2.62
N ARG A 173 -15.38 10.49 -3.47
CA ARG A 173 -15.11 10.30 -4.90
C ARG A 173 -13.89 9.41 -5.13
N LYS A 174 -12.79 9.66 -4.40
CA LYS A 174 -11.59 8.81 -4.48
C LYS A 174 -11.88 7.39 -4.02
N ASP A 175 -12.64 7.22 -2.95
CA ASP A 175 -12.99 5.90 -2.43
C ASP A 175 -13.83 5.11 -3.43
N ILE A 176 -14.85 5.73 -4.04
CA ILE A 176 -15.67 5.12 -5.11
C ILE A 176 -14.77 4.69 -6.28
N VAL A 177 -13.87 5.57 -6.73
CA VAL A 177 -12.95 5.27 -7.84
C VAL A 177 -12.01 4.11 -7.49
N ASN A 178 -11.46 4.10 -6.28
CA ASN A 178 -10.55 3.05 -5.81
C ASN A 178 -11.25 1.68 -5.76
N VAL A 179 -12.45 1.64 -5.16
CA VAL A 179 -13.26 0.41 -5.09
C VAL A 179 -13.66 -0.07 -6.50
N ARG A 180 -14.16 0.84 -7.34
CA ARG A 180 -14.54 0.55 -8.73
C ARG A 180 -13.36 -0.01 -9.53
N THR A 181 -12.20 0.60 -9.42
CA THR A 181 -11.00 0.15 -10.12
C THR A 181 -10.63 -1.29 -9.70
N ARG A 182 -10.66 -1.59 -8.41
CA ARG A 182 -10.40 -2.95 -7.92
C ARG A 182 -11.43 -3.96 -8.43
N GLN A 183 -12.72 -3.61 -8.36
CA GLN A 183 -13.80 -4.47 -8.83
C GLN A 183 -13.71 -4.78 -10.33
N MET A 184 -13.21 -3.83 -11.15
CA MET A 184 -12.97 -4.09 -12.58
C MET A 184 -11.97 -5.23 -12.77
N PHE A 185 -10.87 -5.27 -12.03
CA PHE A 185 -9.90 -6.36 -12.10
C PHE A 185 -10.49 -7.68 -11.60
N GLU A 186 -11.30 -7.66 -10.56
CA GLU A 186 -12.02 -8.86 -10.10
C GLU A 186 -12.99 -9.37 -11.17
N THR A 187 -13.77 -8.48 -11.79
CA THR A 187 -14.77 -8.85 -12.80
C THR A 187 -14.15 -9.51 -14.03
N VAL A 188 -12.98 -9.04 -14.48
CA VAL A 188 -12.31 -9.63 -15.67
C VAL A 188 -11.49 -10.89 -15.34
N SER A 189 -11.37 -11.24 -14.08
CA SER A 189 -10.51 -12.35 -13.59
C SER A 189 -11.25 -13.67 -13.43
N VAL A 190 -12.33 -13.89 -14.18
CA VAL A 190 -13.12 -15.12 -14.10
C VAL A 190 -12.23 -16.34 -14.38
N PRO A 191 -12.21 -17.35 -13.50
CA PRO A 191 -11.44 -18.57 -13.71
C PRO A 191 -11.97 -19.39 -14.89
N THR A 192 -11.05 -19.92 -15.67
CA THR A 192 -11.41 -20.86 -16.73
C THR A 192 -11.79 -22.24 -16.18
N ALA A 193 -12.53 -23.04 -16.96
CA ALA A 193 -12.85 -24.41 -16.57
C ALA A 193 -11.59 -25.25 -16.29
N THR A 194 -10.51 -25.03 -17.04
CA THR A 194 -9.23 -25.71 -16.83
C THR A 194 -8.59 -25.34 -15.49
N GLU A 195 -8.64 -24.07 -15.09
CA GLU A 195 -8.10 -23.60 -13.80
C GLU A 195 -8.92 -24.18 -12.64
N LEU A 196 -10.25 -24.19 -12.77
CA LEU A 196 -11.12 -24.82 -11.78
C LEU A 196 -10.83 -26.31 -11.65
N SER A 197 -10.63 -27.01 -12.74
CA SER A 197 -10.23 -28.43 -12.73
C SER A 197 -8.89 -28.65 -12.03
N LYS A 198 -7.88 -27.80 -12.30
CA LYS A 198 -6.58 -27.87 -11.60
C LYS A 198 -6.73 -27.62 -10.11
N LEU A 199 -7.56 -26.64 -9.72
CA LEU A 199 -7.82 -26.36 -8.30
C LEU A 199 -8.52 -27.54 -7.63
N GLN A 200 -9.47 -28.19 -8.32
CA GLN A 200 -10.14 -29.39 -7.84
C GLN A 200 -9.14 -30.54 -7.63
N GLN A 201 -8.24 -30.75 -8.59
CA GLN A 201 -7.18 -31.76 -8.49
C GLN A 201 -6.24 -31.42 -7.29
N ALA A 202 -5.85 -30.14 -7.12
CA ALA A 202 -5.00 -29.73 -6.00
C ALA A 202 -5.69 -29.95 -4.64
N LYS A 203 -6.99 -29.68 -4.54
CA LYS A 203 -7.80 -29.98 -3.33
C LYS A 203 -7.95 -31.48 -3.07
N ALA A 204 -8.05 -32.28 -4.12
CA ALA A 204 -8.13 -33.74 -4.01
C ALA A 204 -6.83 -34.36 -3.52
N HIS A 205 -5.69 -33.77 -3.86
CA HIS A 205 -4.37 -34.24 -3.44
C HIS A 205 -4.01 -33.70 -2.06
N LYS A 206 -4.00 -34.60 -1.08
CA LYS A 206 -3.58 -34.30 0.29
C LYS A 206 -2.22 -34.93 0.58
N ILE A 207 -1.35 -34.15 1.19
CA ILE A 207 -0.02 -34.60 1.62
C ILE A 207 0.21 -34.28 3.09
N ASN A 208 1.01 -35.09 3.75
CA ASN A 208 1.62 -34.80 5.05
C ASN A 208 3.11 -34.65 4.86
N VAL A 209 3.62 -33.48 5.20
CA VAL A 209 5.06 -33.15 5.09
C VAL A 209 5.69 -33.14 6.46
N GLN A 210 6.77 -33.88 6.62
CA GLN A 210 7.69 -33.73 7.72
C GLN A 210 8.74 -32.68 7.36
N PHE A 211 9.04 -31.81 8.29
CA PHE A 211 10.04 -30.77 8.08
C PHE A 211 10.88 -30.55 9.35
N VAL A 212 12.09 -30.05 9.17
CA VAL A 212 12.94 -29.52 10.23
C VAL A 212 13.31 -28.09 9.88
N LYS A 213 13.05 -27.16 10.79
CA LYS A 213 13.53 -25.78 10.69
C LYS A 213 14.84 -25.65 11.44
N ILE A 214 15.85 -25.15 10.78
CA ILE A 214 17.19 -24.90 11.29
C ILE A 214 17.38 -23.38 11.39
N ASP A 215 17.38 -22.83 12.59
CA ASP A 215 17.77 -21.44 12.83
C ASP A 215 19.29 -21.36 12.94
N SER A 216 19.94 -20.88 11.90
CA SER A 216 21.41 -20.83 11.82
C SER A 216 22.01 -19.98 12.91
N ALA A 217 21.43 -18.80 13.21
CA ALA A 217 21.98 -17.90 14.22
C ALA A 217 21.89 -18.48 15.64
N ALA A 218 20.78 -19.15 15.94
CA ALA A 218 20.59 -19.80 17.24
C ALA A 218 21.56 -20.99 17.43
N LEU A 219 21.76 -21.79 16.38
CA LEU A 219 22.64 -22.95 16.44
C LEU A 219 24.11 -22.57 16.43
N GLU A 220 24.55 -21.60 15.66
CA GLU A 220 25.91 -21.07 15.70
C GLU A 220 26.26 -20.54 17.10
N LYS A 221 25.33 -19.86 17.75
CA LYS A 221 25.50 -19.37 19.12
C LYS A 221 25.61 -20.50 20.14
N THR A 222 24.93 -21.63 19.92
CA THR A 222 24.85 -22.74 20.86
C THR A 222 26.00 -23.74 20.69
N LEU A 223 26.36 -24.06 19.45
CA LEU A 223 27.35 -25.08 19.09
C LEU A 223 28.75 -24.49 18.84
N GLY A 224 28.82 -23.19 18.54
CA GLY A 224 30.00 -22.56 17.97
C GLY A 224 30.01 -22.69 16.43
N LYS A 225 30.60 -21.70 15.76
CA LYS A 225 30.55 -21.58 14.29
C LYS A 225 31.17 -22.79 13.57
N GLU A 226 32.38 -23.23 14.01
CA GLU A 226 33.07 -24.34 13.35
C GLU A 226 32.32 -25.67 13.48
N ALA A 227 31.78 -25.98 14.67
CA ALA A 227 30.99 -27.18 14.89
C ALA A 227 29.68 -27.17 14.11
N TYR A 228 29.01 -26.00 14.07
CA TYR A 228 27.81 -25.83 13.29
C TYR A 228 28.06 -26.04 11.77
N GLU A 229 29.10 -25.42 11.21
CA GLU A 229 29.46 -25.57 9.80
C GLU A 229 29.82 -27.05 9.45
N ALA A 230 30.54 -27.74 10.32
CA ALA A 230 30.88 -29.17 10.13
C ALA A 230 29.61 -30.04 10.14
N ASP A 231 28.72 -29.82 11.11
CA ASP A 231 27.47 -30.58 11.22
C ASP A 231 26.52 -30.28 10.07
N LEU A 232 26.45 -29.02 9.64
CA LEU A 232 25.64 -28.59 8.48
C LEU A 232 26.14 -29.27 7.19
N LYS A 233 27.47 -29.32 6.99
CA LYS A 233 28.07 -30.00 5.82
C LYS A 233 27.77 -31.49 5.83
N THR A 234 27.90 -32.15 6.98
CA THR A 234 27.54 -33.57 7.14
C THR A 234 26.07 -33.81 6.76
N LEU A 235 25.19 -32.89 7.19
CA LEU A 235 23.79 -32.96 6.88
C LEU A 235 23.50 -32.74 5.37
N GLU A 236 24.16 -31.78 4.73
CA GLU A 236 24.04 -31.54 3.28
C GLU A 236 24.53 -32.75 2.47
N ASP A 237 25.69 -33.32 2.83
CA ASP A 237 26.26 -34.49 2.17
C ASP A 237 25.32 -35.72 2.31
N ALA A 238 24.74 -35.91 3.50
CA ALA A 238 23.76 -36.96 3.75
C ALA A 238 22.46 -36.80 2.96
N LEU A 239 21.96 -35.54 2.81
CA LEU A 239 20.78 -35.25 1.99
C LEU A 239 21.03 -35.54 0.52
N VAL A 240 22.18 -35.15 -0.02
CA VAL A 240 22.59 -35.46 -1.41
C VAL A 240 22.72 -36.96 -1.62
N ALA A 241 23.32 -37.70 -0.64
CA ALA A 241 23.44 -39.15 -0.66
C ALA A 241 22.11 -39.88 -0.42
N LYS A 242 21.05 -39.15 -0.03
CA LYS A 242 19.73 -39.70 0.36
C LYS A 242 19.85 -40.70 1.55
N ASP A 243 20.85 -40.51 2.42
CA ASP A 243 21.10 -41.32 3.61
C ASP A 243 20.29 -40.80 4.80
N GLU A 244 19.08 -41.31 4.95
CA GLU A 244 18.16 -40.90 6.00
C GLU A 244 18.71 -41.23 7.42
N ALA A 245 19.49 -42.29 7.57
CA ALA A 245 20.06 -42.66 8.86
C ALA A 245 21.06 -41.61 9.33
N THR A 246 21.97 -41.17 8.44
CA THR A 246 22.92 -40.10 8.71
C THR A 246 22.24 -38.75 8.93
N VAL A 247 21.17 -38.41 8.14
CA VAL A 247 20.37 -37.23 8.38
C VAL A 247 19.81 -37.22 9.81
N ASN A 248 19.17 -38.30 10.23
CA ASN A 248 18.57 -38.41 11.56
C ASN A 248 19.63 -38.36 12.68
N ALA A 249 20.79 -38.93 12.47
CA ALA A 249 21.91 -38.86 13.42
C ALA A 249 22.44 -37.41 13.56
N ALA A 250 22.59 -36.69 12.44
CA ALA A 250 23.00 -35.28 12.44
C ALA A 250 21.95 -34.39 13.13
N LEU A 251 20.68 -34.58 12.86
CA LEU A 251 19.59 -33.83 13.52
C LEU A 251 19.60 -34.07 15.03
N LYS A 252 19.76 -35.33 15.48
CA LYS A 252 19.83 -35.66 16.90
C LYS A 252 21.02 -34.99 17.57
N LYS A 253 22.20 -34.95 16.92
CA LYS A 253 23.35 -34.23 17.40
C LYS A 253 23.12 -32.74 17.57
N MET A 254 22.42 -32.12 16.62
CA MET A 254 22.04 -30.73 16.65
C MET A 254 20.82 -30.45 17.56
N LYS A 255 20.24 -31.45 18.21
CA LYS A 255 19.03 -31.39 19.03
C LYS A 255 17.79 -30.86 18.27
N LEU A 256 17.70 -31.19 17.00
CA LEU A 256 16.59 -30.85 16.14
C LEU A 256 15.65 -32.04 15.98
N ASN A 257 14.36 -31.76 15.89
CA ASN A 257 13.32 -32.77 15.73
C ASN A 257 12.50 -32.53 14.48
N TRP A 258 11.96 -33.60 13.90
CA TRP A 258 10.98 -33.51 12.84
C TRP A 258 9.65 -32.97 13.35
N GLU A 259 9.11 -32.02 12.65
CA GLU A 259 7.72 -31.54 12.79
C GLU A 259 6.88 -32.01 11.62
N GLU A 260 5.55 -31.92 11.73
CA GLU A 260 4.62 -32.36 10.71
C GLU A 260 3.56 -31.28 10.43
N THR A 261 3.21 -31.16 9.16
CA THR A 261 2.11 -30.27 8.73
C THR A 261 0.73 -30.87 9.03
N GLY A 262 0.65 -32.21 9.16
CA GLY A 262 -0.60 -32.94 9.06
C GLY A 262 -1.07 -33.06 7.62
N MET A 263 -2.15 -33.80 7.38
CA MET A 263 -2.73 -33.96 6.04
C MET A 263 -3.36 -32.65 5.58
N THR A 264 -2.77 -32.05 4.55
CA THR A 264 -3.13 -30.75 3.98
C THR A 264 -3.24 -30.88 2.47
N ASP A 265 -4.25 -30.29 1.85
CA ASP A 265 -4.38 -30.31 0.39
C ASP A 265 -3.41 -29.32 -0.29
N LEU A 266 -3.14 -29.59 -1.57
CA LEU A 266 -2.19 -28.81 -2.37
C LEU A 266 -2.72 -27.43 -2.84
N SER A 267 -3.96 -27.07 -2.46
CA SER A 267 -4.54 -25.79 -2.86
C SER A 267 -4.25 -24.65 -1.87
N VAL A 268 -3.59 -24.93 -0.73
CA VAL A 268 -3.24 -23.93 0.29
C VAL A 268 -2.13 -23.02 -0.18
N ASP A 269 -2.14 -21.78 0.30
CA ASP A 269 -1.08 -20.79 0.04
C ASP A 269 0.18 -21.05 0.88
N SER A 270 -0.02 -21.65 2.08
CA SER A 270 1.07 -22.06 2.95
C SER A 270 0.68 -23.30 3.75
N PHE A 271 1.62 -24.21 3.94
CA PHE A 271 1.41 -25.38 4.76
C PHE A 271 1.48 -25.05 6.24
N PRO A 272 0.65 -25.68 7.09
CA PRO A 272 0.64 -25.43 8.52
C PRO A 272 2.04 -25.51 9.14
N LYS A 273 2.37 -24.57 10.05
CA LYS A 273 3.65 -24.44 10.75
C LYS A 273 4.85 -24.04 9.87
N ILE A 274 4.71 -23.98 8.55
CA ILE A 274 5.79 -23.55 7.63
C ILE A 274 5.55 -22.10 7.23
N THR A 275 6.27 -21.17 7.87
CA THR A 275 6.13 -19.71 7.64
C THR A 275 7.00 -19.19 6.49
N SER A 276 7.88 -20.02 5.91
CA SER A 276 8.76 -19.65 4.81
C SER A 276 8.09 -19.91 3.47
N ASN A 277 7.97 -18.87 2.64
CA ASN A 277 7.46 -19.01 1.27
C ASN A 277 8.35 -19.91 0.42
N VAL A 278 9.67 -19.80 0.56
CA VAL A 278 10.63 -20.63 -0.18
C VAL A 278 10.48 -22.11 0.19
N ALA A 279 10.25 -22.41 1.48
CA ALA A 279 10.00 -23.78 1.91
C ALA A 279 8.63 -24.30 1.42
N ASN A 280 7.58 -23.46 1.42
CA ASN A 280 6.28 -23.81 0.89
C ASN A 280 6.32 -24.12 -0.62
N GLU A 281 7.08 -23.35 -1.39
CA GLU A 281 7.30 -23.64 -2.81
C GLU A 281 8.06 -24.95 -3.03
N ALA A 282 9.10 -25.21 -2.23
CA ALA A 282 9.91 -26.41 -2.34
C ALA A 282 9.13 -27.73 -2.02
N ILE A 283 8.01 -27.64 -1.28
CA ILE A 283 7.15 -28.81 -1.01
C ILE A 283 6.59 -29.42 -2.31
N PHE A 284 6.33 -28.62 -3.34
CA PHE A 284 5.85 -29.10 -4.62
C PHE A 284 6.88 -29.90 -5.43
N GLU A 285 8.15 -29.89 -5.02
CA GLU A 285 9.20 -30.73 -5.62
C GLU A 285 9.19 -32.16 -5.04
N LEU A 286 8.54 -32.39 -3.88
CA LEU A 286 8.48 -33.68 -3.22
C LEU A 286 7.70 -34.71 -4.07
N LYS A 287 8.24 -35.93 -4.17
CA LYS A 287 7.64 -37.04 -4.93
C LYS A 287 7.62 -38.32 -4.07
N LYS A 288 6.62 -39.18 -4.31
CA LYS A 288 6.56 -40.50 -3.62
C LYS A 288 7.83 -41.33 -3.82
N ALA A 289 8.41 -41.29 -5.02
CA ALA A 289 9.63 -42.05 -5.35
C ALA A 289 10.88 -41.46 -4.67
N GLU A 290 10.89 -40.17 -4.38
CA GLU A 290 11.96 -39.44 -3.73
C GLU A 290 11.35 -38.56 -2.63
N PRO A 291 11.03 -39.16 -1.48
CA PRO A 291 10.22 -38.46 -0.47
C PRO A 291 10.97 -37.35 0.25
N MET A 292 12.29 -37.28 0.23
CA MET A 292 13.12 -36.27 0.87
C MET A 292 13.86 -35.47 -0.20
N LEU A 293 13.86 -34.13 -0.05
CA LEU A 293 14.66 -33.26 -0.94
C LEU A 293 16.15 -33.50 -0.69
N ALA A 294 16.92 -33.69 -1.77
CA ALA A 294 18.37 -33.90 -1.72
C ALA A 294 19.15 -32.59 -1.48
N ARG A 295 18.54 -31.62 -0.81
CA ARG A 295 19.15 -30.31 -0.53
C ARG A 295 18.50 -29.62 0.68
N LEU A 296 19.21 -28.72 1.31
CA LEU A 296 18.62 -27.76 2.23
C LEU A 296 17.88 -26.66 1.46
N VAL A 297 16.67 -26.34 1.89
CA VAL A 297 15.93 -25.16 1.42
C VAL A 297 16.34 -23.99 2.28
N ARG A 298 16.91 -22.95 1.68
CA ARG A 298 17.49 -21.80 2.38
C ARG A 298 16.58 -20.59 2.24
N ASP A 299 16.24 -19.97 3.37
CA ASP A 299 15.47 -18.74 3.46
C ASP A 299 16.07 -17.80 4.52
N GLY A 300 16.94 -16.91 4.08
CA GLY A 300 17.72 -16.05 4.96
C GLY A 300 18.55 -16.82 5.95
N ASN A 301 18.33 -16.57 7.24
CA ASN A 301 19.01 -17.28 8.33
C ASN A 301 18.42 -18.67 8.63
N ASN A 302 17.25 -18.97 8.07
CA ASN A 302 16.61 -20.26 8.28
C ASN A 302 16.97 -21.25 7.15
N LYS A 303 17.07 -22.51 7.50
CA LYS A 303 17.18 -23.62 6.55
C LYS A 303 16.13 -24.66 6.88
N PHE A 304 15.62 -25.35 5.85
CA PHE A 304 14.58 -26.35 6.02
C PHE A 304 15.01 -27.65 5.35
N ILE A 305 14.71 -28.75 6.04
CA ILE A 305 14.69 -30.10 5.46
C ILE A 305 13.24 -30.47 5.26
N LEU A 306 12.89 -30.96 4.09
CA LEU A 306 11.53 -31.31 3.74
C LEU A 306 11.46 -32.78 3.31
N LYS A 307 10.48 -33.51 3.86
CA LYS A 307 10.24 -34.92 3.55
C LYS A 307 8.75 -35.18 3.42
N LEU A 308 8.32 -35.83 2.34
CA LEU A 308 6.96 -36.32 2.19
C LEU A 308 6.75 -37.54 3.09
N LYS A 309 5.88 -37.42 4.07
CA LYS A 309 5.52 -38.54 4.97
C LYS A 309 4.43 -39.41 4.37
N ASP A 310 3.38 -38.76 3.87
CA ASP A 310 2.21 -39.47 3.31
C ASP A 310 1.55 -38.62 2.22
N SER A 311 0.86 -39.31 1.31
CA SER A 311 0.15 -38.65 0.22
C SER A 311 -1.04 -39.50 -0.20
N LYS A 312 -2.23 -38.89 -0.21
CA LYS A 312 -3.46 -39.55 -0.66
C LYS A 312 -4.25 -38.65 -1.61
N VAL A 313 -5.05 -39.26 -2.44
CA VAL A 313 -6.01 -38.58 -3.31
C VAL A 313 -7.41 -38.85 -2.76
N GLU A 314 -8.12 -37.82 -2.37
CA GLU A 314 -9.50 -37.87 -1.91
C GLU A 314 -10.37 -37.17 -2.94
N PRO A 315 -11.38 -37.86 -3.52
CA PRO A 315 -12.27 -37.22 -4.47
C PRO A 315 -12.98 -36.00 -3.86
N VAL A 316 -12.94 -34.88 -4.54
CA VAL A 316 -13.73 -33.69 -4.22
C VAL A 316 -14.94 -33.67 -5.13
N ALA A 317 -16.14 -33.82 -4.57
CA ALA A 317 -17.37 -33.98 -5.32
C ALA A 317 -17.70 -32.80 -6.24
N SER A 318 -17.41 -31.59 -5.81
CA SER A 318 -17.50 -30.37 -6.62
C SER A 318 -16.66 -29.27 -6.00
N LEU A 319 -16.18 -28.32 -6.81
CA LEU A 319 -15.72 -27.06 -6.28
C LEU A 319 -16.94 -26.25 -5.87
N GLU A 320 -17.00 -25.86 -4.61
CA GLU A 320 -18.01 -24.93 -4.15
C GLU A 320 -17.88 -23.60 -4.91
N ALA A 321 -19.01 -22.93 -5.18
CA ALA A 321 -19.03 -21.60 -5.79
C ALA A 321 -18.05 -20.64 -5.09
N LEU A 322 -17.96 -20.74 -3.77
CA LEU A 322 -17.03 -20.00 -2.92
C LEU A 322 -15.55 -20.16 -3.36
N SER A 323 -15.14 -21.37 -3.80
CA SER A 323 -13.75 -21.57 -4.26
C SER A 323 -13.46 -20.89 -5.61
N SER A 324 -14.48 -20.81 -6.47
CA SER A 324 -14.40 -20.07 -7.73
C SER A 324 -14.29 -18.58 -7.48
N GLU A 325 -15.12 -18.04 -6.60
CA GLU A 325 -15.09 -16.63 -6.21
C GLU A 325 -13.77 -16.24 -5.53
N MET A 326 -13.26 -17.10 -4.65
CA MET A 326 -11.96 -16.88 -4.00
C MET A 326 -10.81 -16.84 -5.02
N LEU A 327 -10.81 -17.73 -6.00
CA LEU A 327 -9.79 -17.75 -7.06
C LEU A 327 -9.90 -16.50 -7.95
N GLN A 328 -11.13 -16.12 -8.31
CA GLN A 328 -11.40 -14.90 -9.07
C GLN A 328 -10.90 -13.67 -8.34
N LYS A 329 -11.24 -13.54 -7.06
CA LYS A 329 -10.79 -12.42 -6.21
C LYS A 329 -9.27 -12.38 -6.09
N ARG A 330 -8.62 -13.50 -5.81
CA ARG A 330 -7.16 -13.59 -5.71
C ARG A 330 -6.46 -13.15 -7.00
N ARG A 331 -6.96 -13.58 -8.16
CA ARG A 331 -6.42 -13.15 -9.45
C ARG A 331 -6.65 -11.67 -9.69
N GLY A 332 -7.86 -11.18 -9.42
CA GLY A 332 -8.20 -9.77 -9.52
C GLY A 332 -7.30 -8.92 -8.65
N ASP A 333 -7.10 -9.31 -7.40
CA ASP A 333 -6.19 -8.66 -6.48
C ASP A 333 -4.75 -8.66 -7.01
N GLY A 334 -4.24 -9.80 -7.49
CA GLY A 334 -2.89 -9.89 -8.05
C GLY A 334 -2.68 -9.01 -9.28
N MET A 335 -3.65 -8.98 -10.19
CA MET A 335 -3.63 -8.11 -11.37
C MET A 335 -3.71 -6.63 -10.99
N PHE A 336 -4.56 -6.29 -10.02
CA PHE A 336 -4.68 -4.94 -9.49
C PHE A 336 -3.38 -4.47 -8.83
N GLU A 337 -2.75 -5.32 -8.01
CA GLU A 337 -1.46 -5.02 -7.40
C GLU A 337 -0.36 -4.79 -8.45
N ALA A 338 -0.26 -5.66 -9.45
CA ALA A 338 0.71 -5.51 -10.52
C ALA A 338 0.49 -4.19 -11.30
N TRP A 339 -0.76 -3.82 -11.55
CA TRP A 339 -1.10 -2.57 -12.21
C TRP A 339 -0.75 -1.34 -11.37
N VAL A 340 -1.02 -1.36 -10.06
CA VAL A 340 -0.66 -0.28 -9.13
C VAL A 340 0.86 -0.13 -9.04
N ASN A 341 1.60 -1.24 -8.93
CA ASN A 341 3.05 -1.23 -8.86
C ASN A 341 3.67 -0.69 -10.15
N GLN A 342 3.16 -1.09 -11.33
CA GLN A 342 3.61 -0.53 -12.61
C GLN A 342 3.40 0.99 -12.69
N PHE A 343 2.31 1.51 -12.11
CA PHE A 343 2.08 2.94 -12.04
C PHE A 343 2.99 3.63 -11.03
N ARG A 344 3.22 3.00 -9.87
CA ARG A 344 4.13 3.47 -8.82
C ARG A 344 5.56 3.64 -9.36
N ASP A 345 6.07 2.67 -10.12
CA ASP A 345 7.41 2.71 -10.71
C ASP A 345 7.62 3.90 -11.67
N LYS A 346 6.54 4.38 -12.28
CA LYS A 346 6.53 5.54 -13.18
C LYS A 346 6.18 6.84 -12.49
N SER A 347 5.92 6.82 -11.18
CA SER A 347 5.47 7.96 -10.39
C SER A 347 6.58 8.46 -9.47
N HIS A 348 6.58 9.77 -9.24
CA HIS A 348 7.45 10.37 -8.23
C HIS A 348 6.74 10.35 -6.88
N VAL A 349 7.24 9.50 -5.97
CA VAL A 349 6.73 9.40 -4.60
C VAL A 349 7.83 9.87 -3.64
N SER A 350 7.52 10.84 -2.79
CA SER A 350 8.42 11.29 -1.72
C SER A 350 7.68 11.33 -0.39
N MET A 351 8.35 10.89 0.68
CA MET A 351 7.83 10.86 2.05
C MET A 351 8.66 11.76 2.95
N ASN A 352 8.00 12.47 3.86
CA ASN A 352 8.66 13.31 4.84
C ASN A 352 9.05 12.47 6.06
N GLN A 353 10.31 12.05 6.11
CA GLN A 353 10.84 11.22 7.19
C GLN A 353 10.75 11.87 8.57
N GLN A 354 10.82 13.19 8.64
CA GLN A 354 10.73 13.93 9.93
C GLN A 354 9.34 13.78 10.55
N VAL A 355 8.29 13.79 9.74
CA VAL A 355 6.91 13.60 10.23
C VAL A 355 6.67 12.16 10.65
N LEU A 356 7.31 11.20 9.99
CA LEU A 356 7.15 9.77 10.30
C LEU A 356 7.89 9.34 11.58
N SER A 357 8.92 10.08 11.97
CA SER A 357 9.72 9.81 13.18
C SER A 357 9.22 10.51 14.45
N MET A 358 8.25 11.42 14.35
CA MET A 358 7.58 12.07 15.49
C MET A 358 6.53 11.14 16.12
#